data_cc28f59371407f8c91ee82152971a5be
#
_entry.id   cc28f59371407f8c91ee82152971a5be
#
_cell.length_a   1.000
_cell.length_b   1.000
_cell.length_c   1.000
_cell.angle_alpha   90.00
_cell.angle_beta   90.00
_cell.angle_gamma   90.00
#
_symmetry.space_group_name_H-M   'P 1'
#
loop_
_entity.id
_entity.type
_entity.pdbx_description
1 polymer ?
#
loop_
_entity_poly.entity_id
_entity_poly.type
_entity_poly.pdbx_seq_one_letter_code
_entity_poly.pdbx_strand_id
1 'polypeptide(L)'
;MQMIPRSSLSALYSKLEDSVMRIDEPMQLAIIGKISSSKSTLVNAILGKNEIMATGQKEVTYNVGWLKYGNPDSDIVIHHKDKSPVVCKSPKEFALWSTQSHNSEIDNISYIEIFDDSEILKDINIIDTPGLDALRGKDSQNTLDFIQKVRPDAVIMIFTKSVSENVLDIVRQYNAGSSFNPLNAIGVLAKIDVLWQETIERDKTALQIGERMTKNKLKKEPILQKTLFNILPISALQFLASSTLNDSTFTDLENLSRSDETQLKRAFNSVTNFLKPELELNLSLPQREHIITTIGLYGAYLILNSIKKGNVRDTKSARQLLWEESGAKSFMKVLHNHFGMRAKLIKMESVYQSIQQTIKSSRGQAKDITTTQLLSKVEQRISELFSSLVHEHKEYELLYQLYNNERIIDEKEKQEFFSLCGERGSSALERLGLTTISSAQDLVDKALDREKYWRKQVALEPDPEEREWMNIILTSYSRLRQKLQLMKYQYEQSKAFLFNE
;
A
#
# COMPACT_ATOMS: atom_id res chain seq x y z
N MET A 1 28.85 -28.99 -18.30
CA MET A 1 28.11 -27.80 -18.80
C MET A 1 28.54 -27.53 -20.23
N GLN A 2 27.82 -28.06 -21.22
CA GLN A 2 28.12 -27.79 -22.62
C GLN A 2 27.63 -26.38 -22.96
N MET A 3 28.54 -25.61 -23.62
CA MET A 3 28.26 -24.23 -24.03
C MET A 3 27.02 -24.16 -24.95
N ILE A 4 25.95 -23.60 -24.44
CA ILE A 4 24.75 -23.22 -25.20
C ILE A 4 25.10 -21.92 -25.94
N PRO A 5 24.63 -21.72 -27.19
CA PRO A 5 24.85 -20.46 -27.89
C PRO A 5 24.25 -19.32 -27.07
N ARG A 6 25.10 -18.44 -26.54
CA ARG A 6 24.73 -17.35 -25.60
C ARG A 6 23.72 -16.36 -26.14
N SER A 7 23.48 -16.33 -27.44
CA SER A 7 22.61 -15.29 -28.06
C SER A 7 21.11 -15.49 -27.91
N SER A 8 20.61 -16.74 -27.90
CA SER A 8 19.15 -17.00 -27.85
C SER A 8 18.59 -17.20 -26.42
N LEU A 9 19.44 -17.45 -25.43
CA LEU A 9 19.05 -17.60 -24.03
C LEU A 9 19.63 -16.56 -23.10
N SER A 10 20.40 -15.60 -23.62
CA SER A 10 21.01 -14.53 -22.81
C SER A 10 19.97 -13.69 -22.08
N ALA A 11 18.85 -13.38 -22.73
CA ALA A 11 17.73 -12.64 -22.11
C ALA A 11 17.09 -13.42 -20.95
N LEU A 12 16.90 -14.74 -21.11
CA LEU A 12 16.37 -15.59 -20.05
C LEU A 12 17.36 -15.74 -18.90
N TYR A 13 18.65 -15.89 -19.19
CA TYR A 13 19.68 -15.99 -18.17
C TYR A 13 19.82 -14.71 -17.35
N SER A 14 19.92 -13.55 -18.01
CA SER A 14 19.93 -12.24 -17.34
C SER A 14 18.66 -12.05 -16.49
N LYS A 15 17.50 -12.46 -17.01
CA LYS A 15 16.24 -12.35 -16.28
C LYS A 15 16.18 -13.23 -15.03
N LEU A 16 16.75 -14.43 -15.09
CA LEU A 16 16.86 -15.31 -13.93
C LEU A 16 17.80 -14.74 -12.86
N GLU A 17 18.94 -14.18 -13.27
CA GLU A 17 19.88 -13.51 -12.36
C GLU A 17 19.22 -12.30 -11.68
N ASP A 18 18.61 -11.40 -12.45
CA ASP A 18 17.85 -10.25 -11.93
C ASP A 18 16.77 -10.68 -10.96
N SER A 19 16.08 -11.80 -11.26
CA SER A 19 15.00 -12.33 -10.43
C SER A 19 15.50 -12.85 -9.08
N VAL A 20 16.66 -13.52 -9.05
CA VAL A 20 17.27 -13.98 -7.80
C VAL A 20 17.65 -12.81 -6.92
N MET A 21 18.27 -11.76 -7.48
CA MET A 21 18.62 -10.54 -6.74
C MET A 21 17.36 -9.86 -6.17
N ARG A 22 16.30 -9.73 -6.97
CA ARG A 22 15.06 -9.06 -6.57
C ARG A 22 14.30 -9.76 -5.45
N ILE A 23 14.39 -11.08 -5.30
CA ILE A 23 13.63 -11.81 -4.27
C ILE A 23 14.03 -11.37 -2.85
N ASP A 24 15.30 -11.08 -2.63
CA ASP A 24 15.84 -10.71 -1.31
C ASP A 24 15.82 -9.20 -1.04
N GLU A 25 15.58 -8.37 -2.05
CA GLU A 25 15.43 -6.91 -1.86
C GLU A 25 14.09 -6.56 -1.18
N PRO A 26 13.94 -5.38 -0.55
CA PRO A 26 12.64 -4.86 -0.13
C PRO A 26 11.65 -4.78 -1.29
N MET A 27 10.36 -4.96 -1.01
CA MET A 27 9.30 -4.86 -2.03
C MET A 27 9.23 -3.45 -2.61
N GLN A 28 9.14 -3.34 -3.93
CA GLN A 28 9.03 -2.07 -4.65
C GLN A 28 7.55 -1.67 -4.76
N LEU A 29 7.12 -0.67 -3.99
CA LEU A 29 5.75 -0.16 -3.96
C LEU A 29 5.66 1.19 -4.66
N ALA A 30 5.00 1.26 -5.82
CA ALA A 30 4.79 2.52 -6.52
C ALA A 30 3.48 3.19 -6.10
N ILE A 31 3.50 4.52 -5.94
CA ILE A 31 2.32 5.33 -5.68
C ILE A 31 1.99 6.14 -6.93
N ILE A 32 0.81 5.89 -7.50
CA ILE A 32 0.37 6.44 -8.78
C ILE A 32 -0.91 7.24 -8.57
N GLY A 33 -1.02 8.39 -9.21
CA GLY A 33 -2.22 9.22 -9.13
C GLY A 33 -2.05 10.54 -9.84
N LYS A 34 -3.13 11.30 -9.96
CA LYS A 34 -3.12 12.63 -10.60
C LYS A 34 -2.22 13.64 -9.87
N ILE A 35 -1.86 14.73 -10.57
CA ILE A 35 -1.28 15.91 -9.90
C ILE A 35 -2.23 16.37 -8.80
N SER A 36 -1.65 16.82 -7.68
CA SER A 36 -2.42 17.28 -6.52
C SER A 36 -3.38 16.24 -5.92
N SER A 37 -3.17 14.95 -6.16
CA SER A 37 -3.94 13.87 -5.53
C SER A 37 -3.47 13.51 -4.11
N SER A 38 -2.52 14.25 -3.54
CA SER A 38 -1.91 14.02 -2.23
C SER A 38 -0.93 12.83 -2.15
N LYS A 39 -0.27 12.45 -3.27
CA LYS A 39 0.73 11.36 -3.29
C LYS A 39 1.85 11.60 -2.28
N SER A 40 2.61 12.67 -2.44
CA SER A 40 3.75 13.00 -1.57
C SER A 40 3.30 13.24 -0.11
N THR A 41 2.11 13.80 0.11
CA THR A 41 1.52 13.92 1.45
C THR A 41 1.25 12.53 2.05
N LEU A 42 0.77 11.58 1.26
CA LEU A 42 0.54 10.20 1.72
C LEU A 42 1.85 9.50 2.04
N VAL A 43 2.90 9.69 1.22
CA VAL A 43 4.24 9.16 1.50
C VAL A 43 4.75 9.71 2.84
N ASN A 44 4.72 11.02 3.02
CA ASN A 44 5.12 11.66 4.28
C ASN A 44 4.29 11.14 5.47
N ALA A 45 3.00 10.92 5.29
CA ALA A 45 2.12 10.36 6.32
C ALA A 45 2.47 8.90 6.67
N ILE A 46 2.80 8.07 5.70
CA ILE A 46 3.27 6.69 5.93
C ILE A 46 4.55 6.69 6.78
N LEU A 47 5.46 7.61 6.49
CA LEU A 47 6.73 7.76 7.24
C LEU A 47 6.57 8.51 8.57
N GLY A 48 5.41 9.15 8.78
CA GLY A 48 5.13 9.94 10.00
C GLY A 48 5.98 11.21 10.14
N LYS A 49 6.52 11.72 9.03
CA LYS A 49 7.46 12.85 9.01
C LYS A 49 7.01 13.92 8.00
N ASN A 50 7.24 15.19 8.35
CA ASN A 50 7.05 16.30 7.40
C ASN A 50 8.24 16.38 6.43
N GLU A 51 7.96 16.79 5.20
CA GLU A 51 8.95 17.27 4.22
C GLU A 51 10.03 16.28 3.74
N ILE A 52 9.87 14.98 3.91
CA ILE A 52 10.77 14.01 3.25
C ILE A 52 10.58 14.09 1.74
N MET A 53 9.32 14.06 1.29
CA MET A 53 8.96 14.40 -0.08
C MET A 53 8.49 15.84 -0.10
N ALA A 54 9.11 16.66 -0.95
CA ALA A 54 8.75 18.07 -1.06
C ALA A 54 7.28 18.21 -1.45
N THR A 55 6.47 18.64 -0.49
CA THR A 55 5.06 18.97 -0.69
C THR A 55 4.96 20.45 -1.02
N GLY A 56 4.55 20.79 -2.22
CA GLY A 56 4.24 22.16 -2.62
C GLY A 56 5.26 22.91 -3.46
N GLN A 57 6.48 22.43 -3.64
CA GLN A 57 7.37 22.95 -4.69
C GLN A 57 7.05 22.23 -5.99
N LYS A 58 6.52 22.96 -6.97
CA LYS A 58 6.07 22.42 -8.27
C LYS A 58 7.18 21.65 -9.01
N GLU A 59 8.44 21.95 -8.74
CA GLU A 59 9.59 21.49 -9.51
C GLU A 59 10.09 20.11 -9.12
N VAL A 60 9.92 19.68 -7.87
CA VAL A 60 10.36 18.34 -7.41
C VAL A 60 9.33 17.25 -7.71
N THR A 61 8.07 17.62 -7.87
CA THR A 61 6.96 16.69 -8.17
C THR A 61 7.01 16.15 -9.62
N TYR A 62 7.93 16.62 -10.45
CA TYR A 62 8.10 16.15 -11.85
C TYR A 62 9.01 14.92 -11.96
N ASN A 63 9.72 14.54 -10.91
CA ASN A 63 10.65 13.43 -10.93
C ASN A 63 10.18 12.28 -10.01
N VAL A 64 10.57 11.06 -10.36
CA VAL A 64 10.32 9.88 -9.54
C VAL A 64 11.23 9.92 -8.32
N GLY A 65 10.65 9.92 -7.14
CA GLY A 65 11.35 9.76 -5.87
C GLY A 65 11.35 8.28 -5.44
N TRP A 66 12.53 7.75 -5.13
CA TRP A 66 12.70 6.37 -4.66
C TRP A 66 13.22 6.38 -3.23
N LEU A 67 12.32 6.12 -2.27
CA LEU A 67 12.65 6.06 -0.85
C LEU A 67 13.08 4.65 -0.47
N LYS A 68 14.24 4.59 0.19
CA LYS A 68 14.88 3.36 0.66
C LYS A 68 15.22 3.47 2.14
N TYR A 69 15.29 2.33 2.82
CA TYR A 69 15.79 2.31 4.19
C TYR A 69 17.27 2.70 4.24
N GLY A 70 17.61 3.61 5.13
CA GLY A 70 18.99 4.06 5.34
C GLY A 70 19.08 5.22 6.31
N ASN A 71 20.28 5.75 6.47
CA ASN A 71 20.51 6.95 7.29
C ASN A 71 19.89 8.17 6.59
N PRO A 72 19.00 8.95 7.24
CA PRO A 72 18.45 10.18 6.68
C PRO A 72 19.50 11.24 6.30
N ASP A 73 20.67 11.19 6.93
CA ASP A 73 21.80 12.07 6.61
C ASP A 73 22.65 11.54 5.43
N SER A 74 22.26 10.41 4.82
CA SER A 74 22.93 9.89 3.64
C SER A 74 22.75 10.80 2.44
N ASP A 75 23.69 10.67 1.51
CA ASP A 75 23.67 11.43 0.26
C ASP A 75 22.37 11.15 -0.54
N ILE A 76 21.75 12.22 -1.04
CA ILE A 76 20.66 12.11 -2.03
C ILE A 76 21.30 11.91 -3.39
N VAL A 77 20.91 10.86 -4.11
CA VAL A 77 21.49 10.50 -5.39
C VAL A 77 20.51 10.76 -6.53
N ILE A 78 20.90 11.64 -7.44
CA ILE A 78 20.11 12.02 -8.61
C ILE A 78 20.63 11.23 -9.82
N HIS A 79 19.81 10.33 -10.33
CA HIS A 79 20.13 9.51 -11.48
C HIS A 79 19.63 10.15 -12.76
N HIS A 80 20.54 10.44 -13.69
CA HIS A 80 20.22 10.96 -15.03
C HIS A 80 20.02 9.83 -16.03
N LYS A 81 19.34 10.14 -17.14
CA LYS A 81 19.10 9.19 -18.24
C LYS A 81 20.38 8.88 -19.04
N ASP A 82 21.25 9.85 -19.18
CA ASP A 82 22.40 9.86 -20.09
C ASP A 82 23.71 10.38 -19.48
N LYS A 83 23.72 10.72 -18.19
CA LYS A 83 24.89 11.22 -17.46
C LYS A 83 25.16 10.40 -16.20
N SER A 84 26.35 10.54 -15.65
CA SER A 84 26.66 10.00 -14.33
C SER A 84 25.76 10.59 -13.24
N PRO A 85 25.42 9.83 -12.20
CA PRO A 85 24.61 10.33 -11.08
C PRO A 85 25.25 11.54 -10.41
N VAL A 86 24.42 12.47 -9.95
CA VAL A 86 24.82 13.61 -9.11
C VAL A 86 24.49 13.28 -7.67
N VAL A 87 25.44 13.51 -6.77
CA VAL A 87 25.30 13.24 -5.34
C VAL A 87 25.19 14.56 -4.59
N CYS A 88 24.07 14.77 -3.90
CA CYS A 88 23.85 15.90 -3.00
C CYS A 88 24.03 15.44 -1.55
N LYS A 89 24.94 16.05 -0.81
CA LYS A 89 25.33 15.63 0.55
C LYS A 89 24.36 16.09 1.64
N SER A 90 23.33 16.83 1.27
CA SER A 90 22.30 17.28 2.22
C SER A 90 21.00 17.67 1.53
N PRO A 91 19.86 17.66 2.25
CA PRO A 91 18.60 18.18 1.75
C PRO A 91 18.67 19.65 1.30
N LYS A 92 19.54 20.47 1.93
CA LYS A 92 19.77 21.88 1.55
C LYS A 92 20.49 21.97 0.21
N GLU A 93 21.51 21.14 -0.01
CA GLU A 93 22.22 21.07 -1.29
C GLU A 93 21.29 20.58 -2.41
N PHE A 94 20.46 19.60 -2.12
CA PHE A 94 19.43 19.13 -3.04
C PHE A 94 18.41 20.23 -3.38
N ALA A 95 17.93 20.98 -2.37
CA ALA A 95 17.03 22.10 -2.60
C ALA A 95 17.68 23.20 -3.46
N LEU A 96 18.96 23.51 -3.21
CA LEU A 96 19.72 24.45 -4.04
C LEU A 96 19.89 23.94 -5.46
N TRP A 97 20.24 22.65 -5.63
CA TRP A 97 20.37 22.02 -6.93
C TRP A 97 19.04 22.03 -7.68
N SER A 98 17.93 21.70 -7.04
CA SER A 98 16.59 21.68 -7.64
C SER A 98 16.10 23.07 -8.06
N THR A 99 16.55 24.15 -7.40
CA THR A 99 16.19 25.52 -7.76
C THR A 99 17.14 26.14 -8.79
N GLN A 100 18.38 25.66 -8.89
CA GLN A 100 19.40 26.16 -9.81
C GLN A 100 19.43 25.42 -11.13
N SER A 101 18.95 24.17 -11.16
CA SER A 101 18.87 23.41 -12.40
C SER A 101 17.79 24.00 -13.32
N HIS A 102 18.22 24.51 -14.44
CA HIS A 102 17.32 24.99 -15.49
C HIS A 102 16.41 23.86 -15.98
N ASN A 103 15.20 24.16 -16.40
CA ASN A 103 14.18 23.22 -16.87
C ASN A 103 14.68 22.10 -17.79
N SER A 104 15.78 22.31 -18.54
CA SER A 104 16.40 21.33 -19.43
C SER A 104 17.10 20.16 -18.71
N GLU A 105 17.56 20.33 -17.48
CA GLU A 105 18.20 19.25 -16.72
C GLU A 105 17.19 18.40 -15.96
N ILE A 106 16.06 18.98 -15.55
CA ILE A 106 14.96 18.29 -14.88
C ILE A 106 14.38 17.21 -15.80
N ASP A 107 14.21 17.48 -17.08
CA ASP A 107 13.71 16.53 -18.09
C ASP A 107 14.65 15.33 -18.29
N ASN A 108 15.91 15.45 -17.89
CA ASN A 108 16.93 14.43 -18.05
C ASN A 108 17.14 13.55 -16.80
N ILE A 109 16.41 13.83 -15.72
CA ILE A 109 16.42 12.98 -14.51
C ILE A 109 15.63 11.71 -14.80
N SER A 110 16.19 10.57 -14.38
CA SER A 110 15.51 9.28 -14.39
C SER A 110 14.75 9.06 -13.09
N TYR A 111 15.43 9.21 -11.95
CA TYR A 111 14.85 9.11 -10.60
C TYR A 111 15.82 9.68 -9.56
N ILE A 112 15.31 9.89 -8.34
CA ILE A 112 16.05 10.43 -7.20
C ILE A 112 15.97 9.42 -6.07
N GLU A 113 17.12 8.95 -5.55
CA GLU A 113 17.18 8.10 -4.36
C GLU A 113 17.26 8.95 -3.09
N ILE A 114 16.38 8.64 -2.16
CA ILE A 114 16.28 9.29 -0.84
C ILE A 114 16.29 8.20 0.22
N PHE A 115 17.05 8.40 1.29
CA PHE A 115 17.14 7.44 2.38
C PHE A 115 16.44 7.97 3.63
N ASP A 116 15.76 7.09 4.34
CA ASP A 116 15.08 7.38 5.59
C ASP A 116 15.12 6.17 6.54
N ASP A 117 15.16 6.42 7.84
CA ASP A 117 15.28 5.41 8.89
C ASP A 117 13.95 4.81 9.36
N SER A 118 12.85 5.13 8.68
CA SER A 118 11.53 4.60 9.00
C SER A 118 11.49 3.08 8.82
N GLU A 119 11.07 2.35 9.85
CA GLU A 119 11.07 0.88 9.91
C GLU A 119 10.37 0.21 8.73
N ILE A 120 9.29 0.82 8.21
CA ILE A 120 8.55 0.29 7.07
C ILE A 120 9.40 0.14 5.81
N LEU A 121 10.43 0.98 5.66
CA LEU A 121 11.32 0.94 4.50
C LEU A 121 12.29 -0.24 4.51
N LYS A 122 12.41 -0.97 5.62
CA LYS A 122 13.16 -2.25 5.67
C LYS A 122 12.51 -3.33 4.81
N ASP A 123 11.19 -3.31 4.73
CA ASP A 123 10.41 -4.31 4.01
C ASP A 123 9.89 -3.79 2.66
N ILE A 124 9.68 -2.47 2.55
CA ILE A 124 9.01 -1.84 1.41
C ILE A 124 9.75 -0.57 1.00
N ASN A 125 10.35 -0.56 -0.17
CA ASN A 125 10.80 0.68 -0.81
C ASN A 125 9.62 1.40 -1.45
N ILE A 126 9.49 2.72 -1.24
CA ILE A 126 8.39 3.51 -1.77
C ILE A 126 8.86 4.32 -2.99
N ILE A 127 8.12 4.21 -4.09
CA ILE A 127 8.36 4.95 -5.32
C ILE A 127 7.24 5.98 -5.47
N ASP A 128 7.55 7.25 -5.20
CA ASP A 128 6.62 8.37 -5.47
C ASP A 128 6.75 8.80 -6.93
N THR A 129 5.67 8.69 -7.68
CA THR A 129 5.68 9.00 -9.11
C THR A 129 5.14 10.41 -9.39
N PRO A 130 5.61 11.06 -10.47
CA PRO A 130 4.98 12.29 -10.96
C PRO A 130 3.48 12.11 -11.18
N GLY A 131 2.73 13.22 -11.11
CA GLY A 131 1.29 13.19 -11.35
C GLY A 131 0.94 12.90 -12.80
N LEU A 132 0.01 11.98 -13.01
CA LEU A 132 -0.40 11.48 -14.32
C LEU A 132 -1.11 12.52 -15.24
N ASP A 133 -1.54 13.66 -14.71
CA ASP A 133 -2.15 14.76 -15.47
C ASP A 133 -1.12 15.79 -15.98
N ALA A 134 0.16 15.67 -15.55
CA ALA A 134 1.28 16.33 -16.24
C ALA A 134 1.39 15.90 -17.71
N LEU A 135 0.50 15.06 -18.14
CA LEU A 135 0.37 14.15 -19.26
C LEU A 135 -0.11 14.74 -20.56
N ARG A 136 -0.17 16.01 -20.72
CA ARG A 136 -0.25 16.59 -22.08
C ARG A 136 1.12 16.81 -22.71
N GLY A 137 2.15 16.19 -22.15
CA GLY A 137 3.53 16.35 -22.58
C GLY A 137 4.41 15.11 -22.30
N LYS A 138 5.72 15.28 -22.41
CA LYS A 138 6.77 14.26 -22.27
C LYS A 138 6.79 13.54 -20.90
N ASP A 139 6.22 14.12 -19.86
CA ASP A 139 6.35 13.64 -18.47
C ASP A 139 5.55 12.37 -18.17
N SER A 140 4.46 12.16 -18.92
CA SER A 140 3.67 10.93 -18.87
C SER A 140 4.40 9.73 -19.36
N GLN A 141 5.00 9.91 -20.53
CA GLN A 141 5.76 8.85 -21.14
C GLN A 141 6.93 8.49 -20.24
N ASN A 142 7.58 9.48 -19.62
CA ASN A 142 8.68 9.24 -18.68
C ASN A 142 8.25 8.42 -17.46
N THR A 143 7.06 8.71 -16.88
CA THR A 143 6.54 7.93 -15.75
C THR A 143 6.19 6.50 -16.16
N LEU A 144 5.52 6.34 -17.30
CA LEU A 144 5.18 5.02 -17.83
C LEU A 144 6.44 4.22 -18.19
N ASP A 145 7.40 4.83 -18.87
CA ASP A 145 8.68 4.21 -19.23
C ASP A 145 9.47 3.83 -17.98
N PHE A 146 9.48 4.69 -16.95
CA PHE A 146 10.12 4.38 -15.68
C PHE A 146 9.44 3.18 -15.00
N ILE A 147 8.11 3.18 -14.89
CA ILE A 147 7.39 2.06 -14.26
C ILE A 147 7.56 0.78 -15.07
N GLN A 148 7.56 0.85 -16.40
CA GLN A 148 7.85 -0.30 -17.25
C GLN A 148 9.29 -0.82 -17.08
N LYS A 149 10.25 0.09 -16.84
CA LYS A 149 11.66 -0.24 -16.62
C LYS A 149 11.91 -0.80 -15.22
N VAL A 150 11.37 -0.15 -14.17
CA VAL A 150 11.55 -0.56 -12.77
C VAL A 150 10.67 -1.75 -12.41
N ARG A 151 9.47 -1.86 -13.01
CA ARG A 151 8.49 -2.92 -12.74
C ARG A 151 8.26 -3.10 -11.25
N PRO A 152 7.58 -2.14 -10.58
CA PRO A 152 7.30 -2.26 -9.16
C PRO A 152 6.53 -3.54 -8.88
N ASP A 153 6.77 -4.12 -7.71
CA ASP A 153 6.11 -5.37 -7.29
C ASP A 153 4.64 -5.11 -6.93
N ALA A 154 4.33 -3.91 -6.43
CA ALA A 154 2.99 -3.51 -6.05
C ALA A 154 2.71 -2.03 -6.34
N VAL A 155 1.41 -1.66 -6.36
CA VAL A 155 1.00 -0.30 -6.65
C VAL A 155 -0.14 0.18 -5.74
N ILE A 156 -0.05 1.46 -5.33
CA ILE A 156 -1.15 2.21 -4.73
C ILE A 156 -1.67 3.19 -5.78
N MET A 157 -2.92 3.03 -6.18
CA MET A 157 -3.59 3.93 -7.12
C MET A 157 -4.43 4.96 -6.39
N ILE A 158 -4.06 6.24 -6.47
CA ILE A 158 -4.76 7.31 -5.79
C ILE A 158 -5.80 7.95 -6.71
N PHE A 159 -7.04 7.95 -6.22
CA PHE A 159 -8.19 8.60 -6.85
C PHE A 159 -8.63 9.78 -6.00
N THR A 160 -9.23 10.78 -6.65
CA THR A 160 -10.06 11.80 -6.01
C THR A 160 -11.54 11.50 -6.26
N LYS A 161 -12.42 12.47 -6.14
CA LYS A 161 -13.89 12.33 -6.30
C LYS A 161 -14.30 11.55 -7.57
N SER A 162 -13.60 11.74 -8.68
CA SER A 162 -13.82 11.01 -9.94
C SER A 162 -12.63 10.11 -10.25
N VAL A 163 -12.91 8.88 -10.69
CA VAL A 163 -11.92 8.08 -11.43
C VAL A 163 -11.87 8.68 -12.83
N SER A 164 -10.76 9.29 -13.20
CA SER A 164 -10.66 9.82 -14.55
C SER A 164 -10.38 8.70 -15.55
N GLU A 165 -10.79 8.91 -16.78
CA GLU A 165 -10.45 8.05 -17.93
C GLU A 165 -8.95 7.74 -17.99
N ASN A 166 -8.09 8.74 -17.71
CA ASN A 166 -6.64 8.55 -17.69
C ASN A 166 -6.17 7.52 -16.67
N VAL A 167 -6.79 7.45 -15.48
CA VAL A 167 -6.46 6.42 -14.47
C VAL A 167 -6.95 5.06 -14.94
N LEU A 168 -8.13 4.99 -15.55
CA LEU A 168 -8.65 3.76 -16.15
C LEU A 168 -7.79 3.31 -17.32
N ASP A 169 -7.27 4.24 -18.14
CA ASP A 169 -6.37 3.93 -19.24
C ASP A 169 -5.03 3.38 -18.75
N ILE A 170 -4.50 3.92 -17.66
CA ILE A 170 -3.32 3.34 -17.02
C ILE A 170 -3.62 1.93 -16.53
N VAL A 171 -4.73 1.72 -15.84
CA VAL A 171 -5.18 0.38 -15.44
C VAL A 171 -5.29 -0.54 -16.66
N ARG A 172 -5.86 -0.08 -17.77
CA ARG A 172 -5.98 -0.85 -19.02
C ARG A 172 -4.61 -1.16 -19.65
N GLN A 173 -3.72 -0.18 -19.71
CA GLN A 173 -2.37 -0.34 -20.26
C GLN A 173 -1.54 -1.31 -19.42
N TYR A 174 -1.65 -1.23 -18.11
CA TYR A 174 -0.98 -2.15 -17.20
C TYR A 174 -1.56 -3.57 -17.29
N ASN A 175 -2.87 -3.73 -17.40
CA ASN A 175 -3.51 -5.03 -17.59
C ASN A 175 -3.22 -5.65 -18.96
N ALA A 176 -3.00 -4.84 -20.00
CA ALA A 176 -2.64 -5.31 -21.33
C ALA A 176 -1.17 -5.77 -21.44
N GLY A 177 -0.29 -5.25 -20.58
CA GLY A 177 1.16 -5.53 -20.59
C GLY A 177 1.66 -6.49 -19.51
N SER A 178 0.80 -7.05 -18.69
CA SER A 178 1.05 -7.86 -17.50
C SER A 178 1.10 -7.11 -16.18
N SER A 179 0.56 -7.69 -15.16
CA SER A 179 1.07 -7.73 -13.78
C SER A 179 0.29 -7.01 -12.70
N PHE A 180 -0.60 -6.05 -12.94
CA PHE A 180 -1.39 -5.56 -11.83
C PHE A 180 -2.74 -6.28 -11.75
N ASN A 181 -2.90 -6.95 -10.66
CA ASN A 181 -4.11 -7.68 -10.29
C ASN A 181 -4.40 -7.37 -8.81
N PRO A 182 -5.48 -7.84 -8.24
CA PRO A 182 -5.80 -7.59 -6.84
C PRO A 182 -4.74 -8.02 -5.84
N LEU A 183 -3.77 -8.85 -6.25
CA LEU A 183 -2.66 -9.27 -5.40
C LEU A 183 -1.70 -8.13 -5.10
N ASN A 184 -1.47 -7.26 -6.06
CA ASN A 184 -0.43 -6.27 -5.97
C ASN A 184 -0.91 -4.83 -6.20
N ALA A 185 -2.22 -4.60 -6.26
CA ALA A 185 -2.76 -3.26 -6.47
C ALA A 185 -3.88 -2.94 -5.48
N ILE A 186 -3.77 -1.79 -4.79
CA ILE A 186 -4.82 -1.21 -3.95
C ILE A 186 -5.18 0.18 -4.44
N GLY A 187 -6.45 0.56 -4.24
CA GLY A 187 -6.96 1.90 -4.48
C GLY A 187 -6.98 2.74 -3.21
N VAL A 188 -6.79 4.04 -3.36
CA VAL A 188 -6.97 5.04 -2.31
C VAL A 188 -7.89 6.14 -2.82
N LEU A 189 -9.04 6.34 -2.17
CA LEU A 189 -9.86 7.53 -2.35
C LEU A 189 -9.30 8.63 -1.45
N ALA A 190 -8.50 9.53 -2.03
CA ALA A 190 -7.87 10.62 -1.29
C ALA A 190 -8.80 11.82 -1.08
N LYS A 191 -8.40 12.72 -0.16
CA LYS A 191 -9.08 13.99 0.13
C LYS A 191 -10.53 13.82 0.61
N ILE A 192 -10.80 12.81 1.42
CA ILE A 192 -12.14 12.62 2.00
C ILE A 192 -12.57 13.79 2.88
N ASP A 193 -11.64 14.50 3.49
CA ASP A 193 -11.84 15.75 4.23
C ASP A 193 -12.43 16.87 3.38
N VAL A 194 -12.01 16.96 2.10
CA VAL A 194 -12.59 17.91 1.14
C VAL A 194 -13.99 17.46 0.71
N LEU A 195 -14.19 16.15 0.50
CA LEU A 195 -15.50 15.59 0.14
C LEU A 195 -16.55 15.87 1.22
N TRP A 196 -16.17 15.87 2.49
CA TRP A 196 -17.07 16.24 3.59
C TRP A 196 -17.59 17.66 3.47
N GLN A 197 -16.76 18.61 3.05
CA GLN A 197 -17.14 20.01 2.86
C GLN A 197 -18.17 20.19 1.72
N GLU A 198 -18.11 19.33 0.71
CA GLU A 198 -18.97 19.38 -0.46
C GLU A 198 -20.32 18.66 -0.26
N THR A 199 -20.47 17.89 0.83
CA THR A 199 -21.70 17.12 1.08
C THR A 199 -22.68 17.86 1.98
N ILE A 200 -23.97 17.56 1.80
CA ILE A 200 -25.07 18.05 2.67
C ILE A 200 -25.14 17.21 3.95
N GLU A 201 -24.60 16.00 3.94
CA GLU A 201 -24.67 15.03 5.06
C GLU A 201 -23.58 15.31 6.11
N ARG A 202 -23.67 16.47 6.76
CA ARG A 202 -22.71 16.89 7.81
C ARG A 202 -22.86 16.15 9.15
N ASP A 203 -23.82 15.29 9.27
CA ASP A 203 -24.03 14.36 10.38
C ASP A 203 -23.08 13.16 10.29
N LYS A 204 -22.52 12.87 9.09
CA LYS A 204 -21.56 11.79 8.85
C LYS A 204 -20.12 12.31 8.86
N THR A 205 -19.20 11.45 9.30
CA THR A 205 -17.77 11.75 9.22
C THR A 205 -17.26 11.64 7.77
N ALA A 206 -16.13 12.30 7.48
CA ALA A 206 -15.50 12.20 6.17
C ALA A 206 -15.16 10.74 5.82
N LEU A 207 -14.75 9.95 6.84
CA LEU A 207 -14.45 8.53 6.68
C LEU A 207 -15.69 7.74 6.25
N GLN A 208 -16.83 7.93 6.92
CA GLN A 208 -18.10 7.26 6.57
C GLN A 208 -18.58 7.61 5.15
N ILE A 209 -18.44 8.88 4.75
CA ILE A 209 -18.74 9.33 3.39
C ILE A 209 -17.81 8.64 2.39
N GLY A 210 -16.50 8.62 2.68
CA GLY A 210 -15.49 7.96 1.88
C GLY A 210 -15.75 6.46 1.69
N GLU A 211 -16.07 5.73 2.77
CA GLU A 211 -16.41 4.30 2.73
C GLU A 211 -17.62 4.00 1.83
N ARG A 212 -18.67 4.82 1.91
CA ARG A 212 -19.82 4.68 1.02
C ARG A 212 -19.43 4.93 -0.44
N MET A 213 -18.61 5.95 -0.70
CA MET A 213 -18.17 6.28 -2.06
C MET A 213 -17.29 5.17 -2.65
N THR A 214 -16.38 4.61 -1.89
CA THR A 214 -15.49 3.54 -2.36
C THR A 214 -16.26 2.28 -2.69
N LYS A 215 -17.21 1.86 -1.83
CA LYS A 215 -18.11 0.73 -2.11
C LYS A 215 -18.92 0.94 -3.39
N ASN A 216 -19.44 2.15 -3.62
CA ASN A 216 -20.20 2.46 -4.82
C ASN A 216 -19.32 2.47 -6.09
N LYS A 217 -18.06 2.94 -5.99
CA LYS A 217 -17.11 2.93 -7.11
C LYS A 217 -16.77 1.51 -7.54
N LEU A 218 -16.40 0.65 -6.61
CA LEU A 218 -16.10 -0.76 -6.90
C LEU A 218 -17.28 -1.45 -7.59
N LYS A 219 -18.52 -1.20 -7.12
CA LYS A 219 -19.72 -1.79 -7.74
C LYS A 219 -20.00 -1.30 -9.17
N LYS A 220 -19.66 -0.04 -9.48
CA LYS A 220 -19.99 0.60 -10.77
C LYS A 220 -18.93 0.36 -11.84
N GLU A 221 -17.71 0.06 -11.46
CA GLU A 221 -16.55 -0.03 -12.36
C GLU A 221 -15.93 -1.44 -12.32
N PRO A 222 -16.40 -2.38 -13.16
CA PRO A 222 -15.93 -3.77 -13.14
C PRO A 222 -14.41 -3.90 -13.36
N ILE A 223 -13.79 -2.96 -14.09
CA ILE A 223 -12.34 -2.97 -14.29
C ILE A 223 -11.58 -2.72 -12.99
N LEU A 224 -12.12 -1.87 -12.09
CA LEU A 224 -11.50 -1.63 -10.79
C LEU A 224 -11.59 -2.89 -9.90
N GLN A 225 -12.69 -3.62 -9.95
CA GLN A 225 -12.84 -4.89 -9.23
C GLN A 225 -11.80 -5.93 -9.67
N LYS A 226 -11.53 -6.01 -10.97
CA LYS A 226 -10.55 -6.96 -11.53
C LYS A 226 -9.10 -6.57 -11.28
N THR A 227 -8.85 -5.31 -10.93
CA THR A 227 -7.48 -4.77 -10.82
C THR A 227 -7.08 -4.50 -9.39
N LEU A 228 -8.02 -4.04 -8.54
CA LEU A 228 -7.71 -3.55 -7.20
C LEU A 228 -8.24 -4.51 -6.14
N PHE A 229 -7.41 -4.78 -5.13
CA PHE A 229 -7.83 -5.54 -3.96
C PHE A 229 -8.97 -4.84 -3.21
N ASN A 230 -8.84 -3.54 -2.99
CA ASN A 230 -9.87 -2.69 -2.36
C ASN A 230 -9.60 -1.22 -2.70
N ILE A 231 -10.55 -0.34 -2.38
CA ILE A 231 -10.35 1.11 -2.38
C ILE A 231 -10.56 1.64 -0.97
N LEU A 232 -9.52 2.24 -0.39
CA LEU A 232 -9.53 2.74 0.98
C LEU A 232 -9.71 4.26 0.99
N PRO A 233 -10.68 4.81 1.76
CA PRO A 233 -10.84 6.26 1.90
C PRO A 233 -9.79 6.81 2.85
N ILE A 234 -9.08 7.90 2.45
CA ILE A 234 -8.01 8.52 3.23
C ILE A 234 -8.04 10.05 3.13
N SER A 235 -7.84 10.72 4.26
CA SER A 235 -7.31 12.08 4.31
C SER A 235 -5.81 12.02 4.63
N ALA A 236 -4.97 12.16 3.61
CA ALA A 236 -3.52 12.10 3.78
C ALA A 236 -2.99 13.23 4.70
N LEU A 237 -3.62 14.41 4.66
CA LEU A 237 -3.24 15.53 5.52
C LEU A 237 -3.48 15.24 7.00
N GLN A 238 -4.65 14.70 7.34
CA GLN A 238 -4.97 14.32 8.73
C GLN A 238 -4.18 13.11 9.19
N PHE A 239 -3.91 12.17 8.29
CA PHE A 239 -3.02 11.06 8.59
C PHE A 239 -1.62 11.56 8.93
N LEU A 240 -1.04 12.48 8.13
CA LEU A 240 0.24 13.11 8.44
C LEU A 240 0.19 13.84 9.79
N ALA A 241 -0.84 14.63 10.02
CA ALA A 241 -1.03 15.39 11.26
C ALA A 241 -1.19 14.47 12.49
N SER A 242 -1.67 13.24 12.34
CA SER A 242 -1.73 12.29 13.45
C SER A 242 -0.37 11.95 14.05
N SER A 243 0.71 12.16 13.30
CA SER A 243 2.09 12.00 13.78
C SER A 243 2.77 13.33 14.07
N THR A 244 2.44 14.40 13.35
CA THR A 244 3.20 15.65 13.32
C THR A 244 2.55 16.82 14.07
N LEU A 245 1.27 16.74 14.46
CA LEU A 245 0.59 17.78 15.23
C LEU A 245 1.37 18.06 16.52
N ASN A 246 1.71 19.33 16.79
CA ASN A 246 2.45 19.74 17.96
C ASN A 246 1.58 20.47 19.00
N ASP A 247 2.13 20.70 20.20
CA ASP A 247 1.42 21.31 21.30
C ASP A 247 1.02 22.77 21.01
N SER A 248 1.82 23.52 20.24
CA SER A 248 1.50 24.89 19.84
C SER A 248 0.23 24.92 18.98
N THR A 249 0.13 24.05 17.96
CA THR A 249 -1.06 23.97 17.10
C THR A 249 -2.27 23.47 17.89
N PHE A 250 -2.08 22.56 18.85
CA PHE A 250 -3.15 22.12 19.73
C PHE A 250 -3.66 23.26 20.63
N THR A 251 -2.78 24.07 21.21
CA THR A 251 -3.14 25.26 21.99
C THR A 251 -3.93 26.28 21.16
N ASP A 252 -3.55 26.46 19.89
CA ASP A 252 -4.31 27.31 18.96
C ASP A 252 -5.73 26.76 18.75
N LEU A 253 -5.91 25.46 18.64
CA LEU A 253 -7.24 24.83 18.54
C LEU A 253 -8.06 24.95 19.82
N GLU A 254 -7.43 24.89 21.00
CA GLU A 254 -8.11 25.18 22.26
C GLU A 254 -8.57 26.64 22.33
N ASN A 255 -7.73 27.59 21.92
CA ASN A 255 -8.10 29.00 21.84
C ASN A 255 -9.25 29.23 20.85
N LEU A 256 -9.20 28.58 19.69
CA LEU A 256 -10.26 28.60 18.69
C LEU A 256 -11.58 28.09 19.28
N SER A 257 -11.54 27.03 20.10
CA SER A 257 -12.74 26.43 20.70
C SER A 257 -13.51 27.38 21.62
N ARG A 258 -12.86 28.41 22.13
CA ARG A 258 -13.41 29.46 23.00
C ARG A 258 -13.99 30.65 22.24
N SER A 259 -13.92 30.66 20.90
CA SER A 259 -14.51 31.70 20.06
C SER A 259 -16.03 31.60 20.06
N ASP A 260 -16.70 32.71 19.70
CA ASP A 260 -18.15 32.77 19.58
C ASP A 260 -18.69 31.72 18.63
N GLU A 261 -19.78 31.06 19.02
CA GLU A 261 -20.33 29.92 18.26
C GLU A 261 -20.87 30.31 16.89
N THR A 262 -21.41 31.52 16.76
CA THR A 262 -21.92 32.04 15.49
C THR A 262 -20.77 32.31 14.53
N GLN A 263 -19.66 32.89 15.04
CA GLN A 263 -18.45 33.12 14.27
C GLN A 263 -17.81 31.79 13.82
N LEU A 264 -17.75 30.80 14.71
CA LEU A 264 -17.25 29.44 14.38
C LEU A 264 -18.10 28.78 13.28
N LYS A 265 -19.43 28.82 13.39
CA LYS A 265 -20.33 28.26 12.35
C LYS A 265 -20.09 28.92 10.98
N ARG A 266 -19.87 30.23 10.95
CA ARG A 266 -19.54 30.97 9.71
C ARG A 266 -18.15 30.56 9.18
N ALA A 267 -17.16 30.46 10.06
CA ALA A 267 -15.80 30.10 9.71
C ALA A 267 -15.72 28.72 9.07
N PHE A 268 -16.37 27.72 9.66
CA PHE A 268 -16.32 26.33 9.18
C PHE A 268 -17.19 26.04 7.94
N ASN A 269 -17.83 27.05 7.34
CA ASN A 269 -18.54 26.86 6.07
C ASN A 269 -17.58 26.65 4.89
N SER A 270 -16.40 27.24 4.90
CA SER A 270 -15.37 27.04 3.86
C SER A 270 -14.00 27.52 4.35
N VAL A 271 -12.93 27.04 3.70
CA VAL A 271 -11.56 27.54 3.93
C VAL A 271 -11.48 29.06 3.74
N THR A 272 -12.12 29.57 2.66
CA THR A 272 -12.17 31.00 2.39
C THR A 272 -12.81 31.78 3.54
N ASN A 273 -13.89 31.27 4.13
CA ASN A 273 -14.51 31.93 5.28
C ASN A 273 -13.63 31.85 6.53
N PHE A 274 -13.00 30.71 6.80
CA PHE A 274 -12.11 30.51 7.93
C PHE A 274 -10.94 31.50 7.93
N LEU A 275 -10.45 31.86 6.76
CA LEU A 275 -9.34 32.80 6.54
C LEU A 275 -9.77 34.26 6.37
N LYS A 276 -11.07 34.59 6.53
CA LYS A 276 -11.52 35.99 6.47
C LYS A 276 -11.02 36.80 7.67
N PRO A 277 -10.30 37.92 7.46
CA PRO A 277 -9.84 38.75 8.56
C PRO A 277 -10.95 39.33 9.43
N GLU A 278 -12.13 39.57 8.84
CA GLU A 278 -13.29 40.16 9.51
C GLU A 278 -13.98 39.25 10.53
N LEU A 279 -13.63 37.95 10.53
CA LEU A 279 -14.16 37.04 11.54
C LEU A 279 -13.38 37.16 12.83
N GLU A 280 -14.10 37.49 13.90
CA GLU A 280 -13.56 37.58 15.26
C GLU A 280 -13.42 36.17 15.86
N LEU A 281 -12.32 35.54 15.55
CA LEU A 281 -11.90 34.27 16.14
C LEU A 281 -10.74 34.52 17.12
N ASN A 282 -10.64 33.70 18.16
CA ASN A 282 -9.52 33.79 19.13
C ASN A 282 -8.19 33.32 18.54
N LEU A 283 -7.96 33.58 17.26
CA LEU A 283 -6.75 33.27 16.50
C LEU A 283 -6.45 34.38 15.51
N SER A 284 -5.18 34.71 15.38
CA SER A 284 -4.67 35.56 14.31
C SER A 284 -4.78 34.87 12.94
N LEU A 285 -4.72 35.65 11.87
CA LEU A 285 -4.78 35.12 10.51
C LEU A 285 -3.63 34.12 10.22
N PRO A 286 -2.36 34.40 10.58
CA PRO A 286 -1.27 33.41 10.39
C PRO A 286 -1.50 32.09 11.13
N GLN A 287 -2.07 32.09 12.34
CA GLN A 287 -2.42 30.85 13.06
C GLN A 287 -3.51 30.07 12.35
N ARG A 288 -4.51 30.77 11.77
CA ARG A 288 -5.57 30.12 10.96
C ARG A 288 -4.99 29.50 9.69
N GLU A 289 -4.08 30.19 9.00
CA GLU A 289 -3.37 29.66 7.83
C GLU A 289 -2.55 28.44 8.19
N HIS A 290 -1.84 28.47 9.31
CA HIS A 290 -1.08 27.34 9.82
C HIS A 290 -1.98 26.14 10.12
N ILE A 291 -3.13 26.31 10.75
CA ILE A 291 -4.10 25.24 11.00
C ILE A 291 -4.58 24.62 9.68
N ILE A 292 -4.93 25.46 8.70
CA ILE A 292 -5.43 24.94 7.39
C ILE A 292 -4.35 24.14 6.67
N THR A 293 -3.10 24.59 6.70
CA THR A 293 -1.99 23.88 6.04
C THR A 293 -1.59 22.60 6.76
N THR A 294 -1.74 22.54 8.10
CA THR A 294 -1.29 21.41 8.93
C THR A 294 -2.36 20.31 9.03
N ILE A 295 -3.62 20.65 9.28
CA ILE A 295 -4.68 19.66 9.54
C ILE A 295 -5.92 19.83 8.65
N GLY A 296 -5.99 20.90 7.87
CA GLY A 296 -7.15 21.23 7.05
C GLY A 296 -8.38 21.68 7.85
N LEU A 297 -9.39 22.20 7.15
CA LEU A 297 -10.61 22.69 7.78
C LEU A 297 -11.38 21.59 8.54
N TYR A 298 -11.48 20.41 7.93
CA TYR A 298 -12.19 19.29 8.54
C TYR A 298 -11.47 18.76 9.80
N GLY A 299 -10.14 18.66 9.78
CA GLY A 299 -9.36 18.26 10.96
C GLY A 299 -9.51 19.25 12.12
N ALA A 300 -9.49 20.55 11.83
CA ALA A 300 -9.79 21.59 12.83
C ALA A 300 -11.20 21.46 13.40
N TYR A 301 -12.20 21.23 12.55
CA TYR A 301 -13.60 20.99 12.95
C TYR A 301 -13.73 19.77 13.86
N LEU A 302 -13.10 18.64 13.52
CA LEU A 302 -13.13 17.41 14.33
C LEU A 302 -12.56 17.62 15.72
N ILE A 303 -11.34 18.20 15.80
CA ILE A 303 -10.66 18.44 17.08
C ILE A 303 -11.44 19.41 17.92
N LEU A 304 -11.89 20.53 17.35
CA LEU A 304 -12.68 21.54 18.06
C LEU A 304 -13.96 20.96 18.67
N ASN A 305 -14.74 20.20 17.90
CA ASN A 305 -15.95 19.58 18.42
C ASN A 305 -15.66 18.54 19.51
N SER A 306 -14.53 17.85 19.41
CA SER A 306 -14.13 16.85 20.41
C SER A 306 -13.58 17.51 21.69
N ILE A 307 -12.92 18.66 21.59
CA ILE A 307 -12.56 19.50 22.75
C ILE A 307 -13.85 19.96 23.47
N LYS A 308 -14.82 20.51 22.74
CA LYS A 308 -16.10 20.97 23.31
C LYS A 308 -16.89 19.85 24.01
N LYS A 309 -16.78 18.61 23.52
CA LYS A 309 -17.38 17.42 24.13
C LYS A 309 -16.57 16.83 25.28
N GLY A 310 -15.34 17.33 25.54
CA GLY A 310 -14.43 16.82 26.55
C GLY A 310 -13.74 15.49 26.20
N ASN A 311 -13.82 15.04 24.94
CA ASN A 311 -13.21 13.81 24.46
C ASN A 311 -11.73 13.97 24.10
N VAL A 312 -11.30 15.17 23.69
CA VAL A 312 -9.92 15.55 23.38
C VAL A 312 -9.46 16.61 24.39
N ARG A 313 -8.33 16.34 25.06
CA ARG A 313 -7.82 17.17 26.14
C ARG A 313 -6.34 17.55 25.99
N ASP A 314 -5.65 16.93 25.07
CA ASP A 314 -4.23 17.10 24.80
C ASP A 314 -3.87 16.74 23.37
N THR A 315 -2.65 17.05 22.95
CA THR A 315 -2.11 16.75 21.64
C THR A 315 -2.15 15.26 21.31
N LYS A 316 -1.94 14.39 22.32
CA LYS A 316 -1.95 12.93 22.14
C LYS A 316 -3.34 12.42 21.75
N SER A 317 -4.37 12.87 22.47
CA SER A 317 -5.76 12.50 22.16
C SER A 317 -6.24 13.12 20.84
N ALA A 318 -5.75 14.31 20.47
CA ALA A 318 -6.01 14.91 19.17
C ALA A 318 -5.35 14.11 18.03
N ARG A 319 -4.10 13.70 18.19
CA ARG A 319 -3.42 12.81 17.24
C ARG A 319 -4.14 11.47 17.06
N GLN A 320 -4.61 10.87 18.16
CA GLN A 320 -5.37 9.63 18.12
C GLN A 320 -6.68 9.79 17.34
N LEU A 321 -7.42 10.89 17.57
CA LEU A 321 -8.64 11.20 16.82
C LEU A 321 -8.36 11.33 15.31
N LEU A 322 -7.30 12.07 14.95
CA LEU A 322 -6.91 12.23 13.55
C LEU A 322 -6.50 10.89 12.91
N TRP A 323 -5.80 10.03 13.64
CA TRP A 323 -5.45 8.68 13.19
C TRP A 323 -6.69 7.83 12.87
N GLU A 324 -7.70 7.87 13.73
CA GLU A 324 -8.91 7.09 13.58
C GLU A 324 -9.80 7.60 12.43
N GLU A 325 -9.97 8.92 12.33
CA GLU A 325 -10.90 9.56 11.39
C GLU A 325 -10.28 9.83 10.00
N SER A 326 -8.96 9.77 9.86
CA SER A 326 -8.28 9.94 8.56
C SER A 326 -8.35 8.72 7.64
N GLY A 327 -8.77 7.55 8.14
CA GLY A 327 -8.67 6.26 7.44
C GLY A 327 -7.30 5.59 7.57
N ALA A 328 -6.34 6.22 8.26
CA ALA A 328 -4.96 5.73 8.46
C ALA A 328 -4.92 4.32 9.04
N LYS A 329 -5.74 4.02 10.05
CA LYS A 329 -5.81 2.72 10.72
C LYS A 329 -6.07 1.58 9.74
N SER A 330 -7.09 1.72 8.89
CA SER A 330 -7.44 0.70 7.89
C SER A 330 -6.38 0.61 6.80
N PHE A 331 -5.84 1.75 6.37
CA PHE A 331 -4.81 1.79 5.35
C PHE A 331 -3.51 1.14 5.81
N MET A 332 -2.97 1.51 6.98
CA MET A 332 -1.74 0.92 7.51
C MET A 332 -1.90 -0.57 7.81
N LYS A 333 -3.08 -0.98 8.24
CA LYS A 333 -3.38 -2.41 8.39
C LYS A 333 -3.28 -3.16 7.06
N VAL A 334 -3.85 -2.63 5.99
CA VAL A 334 -3.75 -3.22 4.65
C VAL A 334 -2.31 -3.15 4.15
N LEU A 335 -1.63 -2.03 4.31
CA LEU A 335 -0.24 -1.87 3.89
C LEU A 335 0.67 -2.92 4.57
N HIS A 336 0.52 -3.10 5.88
CA HIS A 336 1.31 -4.07 6.63
C HIS A 336 0.91 -5.52 6.33
N ASN A 337 -0.38 -5.85 6.40
CA ASN A 337 -0.83 -7.24 6.26
C ASN A 337 -0.83 -7.69 4.80
N HIS A 338 -1.29 -6.84 3.88
CA HIS A 338 -1.42 -7.21 2.49
C HIS A 338 -0.08 -7.14 1.75
N PHE A 339 0.65 -6.03 1.88
CA PHE A 339 1.92 -5.87 1.20
C PHE A 339 3.11 -6.37 2.04
N GLY A 340 3.21 -6.01 3.32
CA GLY A 340 4.35 -6.38 4.16
C GLY A 340 4.45 -7.89 4.34
N MET A 341 3.42 -8.52 4.91
CA MET A 341 3.44 -9.96 5.18
C MET A 341 3.42 -10.86 3.95
N ARG A 342 2.85 -10.36 2.84
CA ARG A 342 2.77 -11.08 1.57
C ARG A 342 3.79 -10.60 0.54
N ALA A 343 4.70 -9.69 0.91
CA ALA A 343 5.71 -9.14 0.03
C ALA A 343 6.45 -10.25 -0.74
N LYS A 344 6.86 -11.30 -0.05
CA LYS A 344 7.54 -12.43 -0.68
C LYS A 344 6.68 -13.16 -1.71
N LEU A 345 5.39 -13.38 -1.41
CA LEU A 345 4.46 -14.01 -2.35
C LEU A 345 4.24 -13.13 -3.58
N ILE A 346 3.96 -11.84 -3.37
CA ILE A 346 3.74 -10.86 -4.44
C ILE A 346 4.97 -10.78 -5.36
N LYS A 347 6.17 -10.70 -4.77
CA LYS A 347 7.44 -10.68 -5.51
C LYS A 347 7.66 -11.96 -6.30
N MET A 348 7.45 -13.11 -5.68
CA MET A 348 7.62 -14.40 -6.34
C MET A 348 6.64 -14.56 -7.50
N GLU A 349 5.38 -14.13 -7.35
CA GLU A 349 4.41 -14.14 -8.44
C GLU A 349 4.84 -13.20 -9.58
N SER A 350 5.26 -11.98 -9.27
CA SER A 350 5.80 -11.01 -10.25
C SER A 350 7.01 -11.60 -11.01
N VAL A 351 7.92 -12.23 -10.29
CA VAL A 351 9.08 -12.92 -10.86
C VAL A 351 8.64 -14.09 -11.76
N TYR A 352 7.73 -14.93 -11.30
CA TYR A 352 7.20 -16.06 -12.06
C TYR A 352 6.60 -15.61 -13.38
N GLN A 353 5.68 -14.64 -13.36
CA GLN A 353 5.04 -14.10 -14.55
C GLN A 353 6.07 -13.50 -15.51
N SER A 354 7.04 -12.77 -15.01
CA SER A 354 8.11 -12.18 -15.81
C SER A 354 8.98 -13.24 -16.51
N ILE A 355 9.32 -14.33 -15.81
CA ILE A 355 10.08 -15.45 -16.37
C ILE A 355 9.23 -16.19 -17.44
N GLN A 356 7.95 -16.44 -17.16
CA GLN A 356 7.05 -17.10 -18.12
C GLN A 356 6.93 -16.30 -19.42
N GLN A 357 6.81 -14.98 -19.35
CA GLN A 357 6.80 -14.12 -20.52
C GLN A 357 8.12 -14.19 -21.30
N THR A 358 9.25 -14.22 -20.60
CA THR A 358 10.57 -14.32 -21.22
C THR A 358 10.74 -15.68 -21.90
N ILE A 359 10.28 -16.77 -21.28
CA ILE A 359 10.29 -18.11 -21.88
C ILE A 359 9.43 -18.12 -23.15
N LYS A 360 8.21 -17.54 -23.08
CA LYS A 360 7.30 -17.46 -24.24
C LYS A 360 7.91 -16.68 -25.40
N SER A 361 8.52 -15.53 -25.14
CA SER A 361 9.19 -14.72 -26.17
C SER A 361 10.43 -15.44 -26.74
N SER A 362 11.24 -16.06 -25.88
CA SER A 362 12.41 -16.85 -26.31
C SER A 362 12.02 -18.08 -27.15
N ARG A 363 10.89 -18.72 -26.82
CA ARG A 363 10.35 -19.84 -27.60
C ARG A 363 9.91 -19.39 -29.01
N GLY A 364 9.31 -18.20 -29.14
CA GLY A 364 8.95 -17.62 -30.45
C GLY A 364 10.18 -17.29 -31.32
N GLN A 365 11.35 -17.11 -30.72
CA GLN A 365 12.60 -16.84 -31.41
C GLN A 365 13.48 -18.08 -31.62
N ALA A 366 13.17 -19.20 -30.96
CA ALA A 366 13.94 -20.44 -31.05
C ALA A 366 13.78 -21.07 -32.42
N LYS A 367 14.91 -21.28 -33.12
CA LYS A 367 14.97 -21.89 -34.46
C LYS A 367 15.38 -23.36 -34.45
N ASP A 368 15.79 -23.87 -33.31
CA ASP A 368 16.29 -25.24 -33.16
C ASP A 368 15.54 -26.03 -32.08
N ILE A 369 15.51 -27.36 -32.27
CA ILE A 369 14.81 -28.28 -31.38
C ILE A 369 15.46 -28.34 -29.98
N THR A 370 16.78 -28.20 -29.91
CA THR A 370 17.53 -28.28 -28.65
C THR A 370 17.20 -27.11 -27.73
N THR A 371 17.15 -25.90 -28.29
CA THR A 371 16.72 -24.70 -27.54
C THR A 371 15.28 -24.82 -27.05
N THR A 372 14.38 -25.34 -27.89
CA THR A 372 12.96 -25.56 -27.52
C THR A 372 12.83 -26.57 -26.36
N GLN A 373 13.55 -27.69 -26.43
CA GLN A 373 13.56 -28.69 -25.37
C GLN A 373 14.13 -28.15 -24.05
N LEU A 374 15.19 -27.33 -24.13
CA LEU A 374 15.77 -26.70 -22.95
C LEU A 374 14.81 -25.71 -22.30
N LEU A 375 14.14 -24.86 -23.08
CA LEU A 375 13.11 -23.94 -22.58
C LEU A 375 11.98 -24.68 -21.87
N SER A 376 11.55 -25.84 -22.42
CA SER A 376 10.53 -26.67 -21.79
C SER A 376 10.98 -27.27 -20.45
N LYS A 377 12.26 -27.70 -20.34
CA LYS A 377 12.82 -28.17 -19.07
C LYS A 377 12.94 -27.06 -18.04
N VAL A 378 13.35 -25.86 -18.46
CA VAL A 378 13.41 -24.68 -17.57
C VAL A 378 12.01 -24.32 -17.08
N GLU A 379 11.03 -24.27 -17.97
CA GLU A 379 9.63 -23.99 -17.63
C GLU A 379 9.08 -25.00 -16.60
N GLN A 380 9.30 -26.29 -16.85
CA GLN A 380 8.90 -27.35 -15.92
C GLN A 380 9.56 -27.14 -14.54
N ARG A 381 10.87 -26.91 -14.48
CA ARG A 381 11.59 -26.74 -13.22
C ARG A 381 11.13 -25.51 -12.45
N ILE A 382 10.85 -24.42 -13.15
CA ILE A 382 10.28 -23.20 -12.55
C ILE A 382 8.88 -23.49 -12.01
N SER A 383 8.02 -24.14 -12.78
CA SER A 383 6.68 -24.53 -12.31
C SER A 383 6.73 -25.43 -11.07
N GLU A 384 7.67 -26.37 -11.01
CA GLU A 384 7.88 -27.21 -9.81
C GLU A 384 8.30 -26.39 -8.59
N LEU A 385 9.23 -25.41 -8.76
CA LEU A 385 9.67 -24.52 -7.68
C LEU A 385 8.54 -23.63 -7.17
N PHE A 386 7.70 -23.13 -8.06
CA PHE A 386 6.56 -22.27 -7.71
C PHE A 386 5.31 -23.03 -7.28
N SER A 387 5.25 -24.35 -7.49
CA SER A 387 4.10 -25.16 -7.06
C SER A 387 3.82 -25.10 -5.57
N SER A 388 4.83 -24.83 -4.75
CA SER A 388 4.66 -24.60 -3.30
C SER A 388 3.84 -23.34 -2.96
N LEU A 389 3.72 -22.40 -3.90
CA LEU A 389 3.01 -21.12 -3.72
C LEU A 389 1.58 -21.17 -4.28
N VAL A 390 1.21 -22.24 -4.97
CA VAL A 390 -0.13 -22.36 -5.59
C VAL A 390 -1.24 -22.26 -4.54
N HIS A 391 -1.00 -22.77 -3.35
CA HIS A 391 -2.00 -22.71 -2.29
C HIS A 391 -2.18 -21.30 -1.75
N GLU A 392 -1.09 -20.58 -1.49
CA GLU A 392 -1.12 -19.19 -1.04
C GLU A 392 -1.79 -18.29 -2.08
N HIS A 393 -1.59 -18.56 -3.37
CA HIS A 393 -2.28 -17.88 -4.45
C HIS A 393 -3.79 -18.15 -4.42
N LYS A 394 -4.20 -19.41 -4.24
CA LYS A 394 -5.62 -19.79 -4.09
C LYS A 394 -6.27 -19.15 -2.84
N GLU A 395 -5.58 -19.14 -1.70
CA GLU A 395 -6.04 -18.42 -0.49
C GLU A 395 -6.35 -16.96 -0.82
N TYR A 396 -5.48 -16.37 -1.60
CA TYR A 396 -5.56 -14.98 -1.96
C TYR A 396 -6.68 -14.69 -2.94
N GLU A 397 -6.85 -15.50 -3.98
CA GLU A 397 -7.97 -15.37 -4.91
C GLU A 397 -9.32 -15.50 -4.19
N LEU A 398 -9.42 -16.43 -3.24
CA LEU A 398 -10.62 -16.57 -2.41
C LEU A 398 -10.85 -15.33 -1.52
N LEU A 399 -9.79 -14.79 -0.90
CA LEU A 399 -9.87 -13.52 -0.15
C LEU A 399 -10.41 -12.39 -1.02
N TYR A 400 -9.90 -12.26 -2.25
CA TYR A 400 -10.34 -11.24 -3.18
C TYR A 400 -11.83 -11.38 -3.52
N GLN A 401 -12.29 -12.58 -3.86
CA GLN A 401 -13.70 -12.85 -4.15
C GLN A 401 -14.60 -12.50 -2.96
N LEU A 402 -14.16 -12.78 -1.73
CA LEU A 402 -14.92 -12.50 -0.52
C LEU A 402 -14.93 -11.00 -0.18
N TYR A 403 -13.83 -10.28 -0.40
CA TYR A 403 -13.79 -8.83 -0.19
C TYR A 403 -14.72 -8.08 -1.16
N ASN A 404 -14.76 -8.52 -2.41
CA ASN A 404 -15.57 -7.89 -3.45
C ASN A 404 -17.02 -8.42 -3.50
N ASN A 405 -17.38 -9.34 -2.60
CA ASN A 405 -18.68 -10.02 -2.61
C ASN A 405 -19.01 -10.70 -3.95
N GLU A 406 -17.98 -11.14 -4.67
CA GLU A 406 -18.13 -11.99 -5.86
C GLU A 406 -18.54 -13.41 -5.46
N ARG A 407 -18.18 -13.81 -4.24
CA ARG A 407 -18.65 -15.03 -3.58
C ARG A 407 -19.33 -14.70 -2.27
N ILE A 408 -20.47 -15.30 -2.01
CA ILE A 408 -21.27 -15.13 -0.79
C ILE A 408 -21.15 -16.41 0.02
N ILE A 409 -20.59 -16.30 1.21
CA ILE A 409 -20.53 -17.36 2.20
C ILE A 409 -21.09 -16.82 3.53
N ASP A 410 -21.32 -17.70 4.50
CA ASP A 410 -21.73 -17.28 5.84
C ASP A 410 -20.74 -16.26 6.43
N GLU A 411 -21.27 -15.21 7.07
CA GLU A 411 -20.44 -14.12 7.57
C GLU A 411 -19.45 -14.58 8.65
N LYS A 412 -19.81 -15.59 9.45
CA LYS A 412 -18.91 -16.16 10.46
C LYS A 412 -17.76 -16.91 9.79
N GLU A 413 -18.02 -17.67 8.77
CA GLU A 413 -17.02 -18.41 8.00
C GLU A 413 -16.11 -17.44 7.22
N LYS A 414 -16.68 -16.38 6.65
CA LYS A 414 -15.93 -15.28 6.02
C LYS A 414 -14.95 -14.64 6.99
N GLN A 415 -15.42 -14.27 8.17
CA GLN A 415 -14.58 -13.64 9.20
C GLN A 415 -13.52 -14.61 9.75
N GLU A 416 -13.84 -15.87 9.84
CA GLU A 416 -12.89 -16.92 10.21
C GLU A 416 -11.78 -17.05 9.15
N PHE A 417 -12.13 -17.14 7.88
CA PHE A 417 -11.15 -17.23 6.80
C PHE A 417 -10.27 -15.97 6.72
N PHE A 418 -10.84 -14.78 6.92
CA PHE A 418 -10.06 -13.55 7.02
C PHE A 418 -9.03 -13.61 8.16
N SER A 419 -9.41 -14.14 9.32
CA SER A 419 -8.47 -14.34 10.42
C SER A 419 -7.39 -15.34 10.06
N LEU A 420 -7.77 -16.49 9.49
CA LEU A 420 -6.86 -17.55 9.06
C LEU A 420 -5.80 -17.06 8.08
N CYS A 421 -6.18 -16.20 7.15
CA CYS A 421 -5.26 -15.57 6.20
C CYS A 421 -4.44 -14.41 6.76
N GLY A 422 -4.62 -14.06 8.04
CA GLY A 422 -3.84 -13.01 8.69
C GLY A 422 -4.39 -11.59 8.53
N GLU A 423 -5.61 -11.41 8.00
CA GLU A 423 -6.22 -10.07 7.85
C GLU A 423 -6.49 -9.37 9.19
N ARG A 424 -6.57 -10.12 10.27
CA ARG A 424 -6.77 -9.59 11.64
C ARG A 424 -5.51 -9.53 12.48
N GLY A 425 -4.44 -10.14 12.02
CA GLY A 425 -3.13 -10.19 12.65
C GLY A 425 -2.35 -11.42 12.20
N SER A 426 -1.03 -11.41 12.45
CA SER A 426 -0.10 -12.41 11.92
C SER A 426 0.20 -13.56 12.88
N SER A 427 -0.07 -13.36 14.18
CA SER A 427 0.19 -14.40 15.18
C SER A 427 -0.74 -15.60 15.00
N ALA A 428 -0.30 -16.77 15.40
CA ALA A 428 -1.12 -17.97 15.36
C ALA A 428 -2.43 -17.80 16.16
N LEU A 429 -2.39 -17.07 17.24
CA LEU A 429 -3.54 -16.74 18.09
C LEU A 429 -4.58 -15.94 17.31
N GLU A 430 -4.18 -14.86 16.64
CA GLU A 430 -5.06 -14.02 15.83
C GLU A 430 -5.60 -14.78 14.61
N ARG A 431 -4.75 -15.57 13.95
CA ARG A 431 -5.15 -16.41 12.81
C ARG A 431 -6.17 -17.47 13.16
N LEU A 432 -6.17 -17.96 14.38
CA LEU A 432 -7.16 -18.90 14.91
C LEU A 432 -8.36 -18.21 15.58
N GLY A 433 -8.41 -16.87 15.56
CA GLY A 433 -9.50 -16.09 16.16
C GLY A 433 -9.58 -16.23 17.68
N LEU A 434 -8.45 -16.46 18.35
CA LEU A 434 -8.34 -16.60 19.80
C LEU A 434 -7.87 -15.29 20.43
N THR A 435 -8.35 -14.98 21.61
CA THR A 435 -7.91 -13.82 22.42
C THR A 435 -6.86 -14.19 23.45
N THR A 436 -6.94 -15.42 23.96
CA THR A 436 -6.02 -15.95 24.98
C THR A 436 -5.77 -17.43 24.73
N ILE A 437 -4.64 -17.93 25.20
CA ILE A 437 -4.28 -19.36 25.22
C ILE A 437 -3.62 -19.70 26.54
N SER A 438 -3.74 -20.96 26.99
CA SER A 438 -3.05 -21.48 28.15
C SER A 438 -1.76 -22.21 27.79
N SER A 439 -1.70 -22.76 26.55
CA SER A 439 -0.53 -23.51 26.08
C SER A 439 -0.39 -23.49 24.56
N ALA A 440 0.80 -23.82 24.06
CA ALA A 440 1.01 -24.00 22.61
C ALA A 440 0.18 -25.18 22.04
N GLN A 441 -0.18 -26.15 22.88
CA GLN A 441 -1.04 -27.26 22.49
C GLN A 441 -2.45 -26.77 22.13
N ASP A 442 -2.99 -25.77 22.81
CA ASP A 442 -4.32 -25.21 22.52
C ASP A 442 -4.42 -24.68 21.11
N LEU A 443 -3.34 -24.09 20.58
CA LEU A 443 -3.28 -23.64 19.19
C LEU A 443 -3.36 -24.82 18.21
N VAL A 444 -2.61 -25.90 18.50
CA VAL A 444 -2.62 -27.12 17.66
C VAL A 444 -3.99 -27.76 17.67
N ASP A 445 -4.61 -27.89 18.84
CA ASP A 445 -5.91 -28.53 19.03
C ASP A 445 -7.01 -27.69 18.36
N LYS A 446 -6.96 -26.37 18.49
CA LYS A 446 -7.89 -25.47 17.80
C LYS A 446 -7.79 -25.58 16.28
N ALA A 447 -6.56 -25.60 15.75
CA ALA A 447 -6.34 -25.77 14.31
C ALA A 447 -6.85 -27.15 13.82
N LEU A 448 -6.64 -28.21 14.61
CA LEU A 448 -7.13 -29.56 14.31
C LEU A 448 -8.66 -29.63 14.31
N ASP A 449 -9.31 -28.98 15.27
CA ASP A 449 -10.78 -28.97 15.35
C ASP A 449 -11.40 -28.28 14.13
N ARG A 450 -10.78 -27.15 13.69
CA ARG A 450 -11.25 -26.45 12.50
C ARG A 450 -10.95 -27.25 11.20
N GLU A 451 -9.79 -27.92 11.13
CA GLU A 451 -9.47 -28.83 10.03
C GLU A 451 -10.51 -29.96 9.92
N LYS A 452 -10.90 -30.59 11.05
CA LYS A 452 -11.94 -31.63 11.09
C LYS A 452 -13.30 -31.09 10.64
N TYR A 453 -13.67 -29.89 11.10
CA TYR A 453 -14.90 -29.23 10.68
C TYR A 453 -14.94 -29.06 9.16
N TRP A 454 -13.93 -28.42 8.57
CA TRP A 454 -13.90 -28.14 7.13
C TRP A 454 -13.78 -29.43 6.31
N ARG A 455 -13.08 -30.45 6.80
CA ARG A 455 -13.05 -31.79 6.16
C ARG A 455 -14.44 -32.41 6.05
N LYS A 456 -15.26 -32.23 7.07
CA LYS A 456 -16.65 -32.69 7.06
C LYS A 456 -17.49 -31.87 6.06
N GLN A 457 -17.34 -30.54 6.02
CA GLN A 457 -18.07 -29.71 5.07
C GLN A 457 -17.73 -30.08 3.62
N VAL A 458 -16.46 -30.22 3.29
CA VAL A 458 -15.98 -30.66 1.96
C VAL A 458 -16.57 -32.01 1.57
N ALA A 459 -16.66 -32.97 2.51
CA ALA A 459 -17.21 -34.28 2.24
C ALA A 459 -18.73 -34.30 2.00
N LEU A 460 -19.44 -33.33 2.56
CA LEU A 460 -20.90 -33.19 2.47
C LEU A 460 -21.34 -32.30 1.29
N GLU A 461 -20.43 -31.49 0.73
CA GLU A 461 -20.76 -30.55 -0.32
C GLU A 461 -20.84 -31.25 -1.70
N PRO A 462 -22.01 -31.25 -2.36
CA PRO A 462 -22.18 -31.87 -3.66
C PRO A 462 -21.64 -31.03 -4.81
N ASP A 463 -21.67 -29.68 -4.69
CA ASP A 463 -21.24 -28.79 -5.76
C ASP A 463 -19.70 -28.74 -5.84
N PRO A 464 -19.11 -29.06 -7.02
CA PRO A 464 -17.65 -29.00 -7.19
C PRO A 464 -17.04 -27.63 -6.99
N GLU A 465 -17.72 -26.53 -7.40
CA GLU A 465 -17.23 -25.16 -7.25
C GLU A 465 -17.24 -24.72 -5.78
N GLU A 466 -18.31 -25.06 -5.06
CA GLU A 466 -18.39 -24.83 -3.61
C GLU A 466 -17.36 -25.65 -2.85
N ARG A 467 -17.16 -26.92 -3.26
CA ARG A 467 -16.15 -27.81 -2.68
C ARG A 467 -14.72 -27.29 -2.89
N GLU A 468 -14.44 -26.62 -4.02
CA GLU A 468 -13.09 -26.11 -4.30
C GLU A 468 -12.65 -25.06 -3.28
N TRP A 469 -13.45 -24.05 -3.00
CA TRP A 469 -13.06 -23.01 -2.01
C TRP A 469 -13.03 -23.56 -0.58
N MET A 470 -13.91 -24.50 -0.22
CA MET A 470 -13.86 -25.16 1.09
C MET A 470 -12.55 -25.96 1.25
N ASN A 471 -12.05 -26.59 0.18
CA ASN A 471 -10.75 -27.26 0.16
C ASN A 471 -9.57 -26.29 0.36
N ILE A 472 -9.69 -25.05 -0.11
CA ILE A 472 -8.68 -24.02 0.16
C ILE A 472 -8.61 -23.78 1.66
N ILE A 473 -9.73 -23.54 2.33
CA ILE A 473 -9.77 -23.30 3.78
C ILE A 473 -9.27 -24.52 4.56
N LEU A 474 -9.73 -25.73 4.19
CA LEU A 474 -9.27 -26.97 4.79
C LEU A 474 -7.74 -27.10 4.73
N THR A 475 -7.17 -26.86 3.55
CA THR A 475 -5.72 -26.96 3.34
C THR A 475 -4.97 -25.91 4.13
N SER A 476 -5.50 -24.70 4.23
CA SER A 476 -4.92 -23.61 5.04
C SER A 476 -4.84 -23.98 6.53
N TYR A 477 -5.90 -24.58 7.08
CA TYR A 477 -5.88 -25.07 8.47
C TYR A 477 -4.90 -26.22 8.66
N SER A 478 -4.84 -27.17 7.71
CA SER A 478 -3.89 -28.28 7.76
C SER A 478 -2.45 -27.80 7.78
N ARG A 479 -2.10 -26.84 6.91
CA ARG A 479 -0.75 -26.22 6.84
C ARG A 479 -0.42 -25.44 8.12
N LEU A 480 -1.38 -24.65 8.63
CA LEU A 480 -1.18 -23.93 9.90
C LEU A 480 -0.93 -24.90 11.05
N ARG A 481 -1.72 -25.97 11.18
CA ARG A 481 -1.54 -27.00 12.21
C ARG A 481 -0.18 -27.68 12.12
N GLN A 482 0.24 -28.08 10.91
CA GLN A 482 1.56 -28.71 10.71
C GLN A 482 2.69 -27.77 11.14
N LYS A 483 2.60 -26.48 10.78
CA LYS A 483 3.57 -25.46 11.20
C LYS A 483 3.62 -25.32 12.72
N LEU A 484 2.46 -25.27 13.37
CA LEU A 484 2.36 -25.17 14.84
C LEU A 484 2.94 -26.40 15.55
N GLN A 485 2.68 -27.61 15.03
CA GLN A 485 3.25 -28.85 15.55
C GLN A 485 4.78 -28.86 15.45
N LEU A 486 5.32 -28.44 14.29
CA LEU A 486 6.76 -28.34 14.10
C LEU A 486 7.41 -27.34 15.05
N MET A 487 6.82 -26.14 15.17
CA MET A 487 7.31 -25.10 16.09
C MET A 487 7.27 -25.56 17.56
N LYS A 488 6.17 -26.22 17.95
CA LYS A 488 6.05 -26.83 19.30
C LYS A 488 7.15 -27.84 19.53
N TYR A 489 7.35 -28.77 18.59
CA TYR A 489 8.40 -29.79 18.71
C TYR A 489 9.80 -29.15 18.82
N GLN A 490 10.12 -28.16 18.01
CA GLN A 490 11.39 -27.43 18.09
C GLN A 490 11.57 -26.70 19.41
N TYR A 491 10.51 -26.09 19.93
CA TYR A 491 10.54 -25.44 21.25
C TYR A 491 10.81 -26.45 22.39
N GLU A 492 10.13 -27.61 22.40
CA GLU A 492 10.32 -28.66 23.37
C GLU A 492 11.75 -29.24 23.33
N GLN A 493 12.29 -29.44 22.12
CA GLN A 493 13.69 -29.87 21.95
C GLN A 493 14.68 -28.83 22.47
N SER A 494 14.45 -27.55 22.16
CA SER A 494 15.31 -26.47 22.65
C SER A 494 15.25 -26.35 24.18
N LYS A 495 14.06 -26.50 24.76
CA LYS A 495 13.87 -26.49 26.21
C LYS A 495 14.63 -27.67 26.90
N ALA A 496 14.49 -28.88 26.36
CA ALA A 496 15.20 -30.04 26.83
C ALA A 496 16.73 -29.86 26.76
N PHE A 497 17.24 -29.29 25.69
CA PHE A 497 18.67 -28.99 25.52
C PHE A 497 19.19 -27.94 26.52
N LEU A 498 18.43 -26.89 26.77
CA LEU A 498 18.86 -25.76 27.61
C LEU A 498 18.75 -26.07 29.12
N PHE A 499 17.78 -26.88 29.53
CA PHE A 499 17.42 -27.06 30.94
C PHE A 499 17.65 -28.50 31.44
N ASN A 500 18.17 -29.44 30.62
CA ASN A 500 18.37 -30.85 30.96
C ASN A 500 17.10 -31.52 31.53
N GLU A 501 15.91 -31.13 31.11
CA GLU A 501 14.60 -31.69 31.46
C GLU A 501 14.10 -32.70 30.42
#